data_beb7ef679bf4a4f8abee7bef1aa16499
#
_entry.id   beb7ef679bf4a4f8abee7bef1aa16499
#
_cell.length_a   1.000
_cell.length_b   1.000
_cell.length_c   1.000
_cell.angle_alpha   90.00
_cell.angle_beta   90.00
_cell.angle_gamma   90.00
#
_symmetry.space_group_name_H-M   'P 1'
#
loop_
_entity.id
_entity.type
_entity.pdbx_description
1 polymer ?
#
loop_
_entity_poly.entity_id
_entity_poly.type
_entity_poly.pdbx_seq_one_letter_code
_entity_poly.pdbx_strand_id
1 'polypeptide(L)'
;VVPRDYLAATRTNPLPRATTPEEALAALRTKPDLTVQLVASEPLILDPVAIEFGTDGRLWVAEMRDYPQGIDGKWKPGGRVSVLADTDGDGRYDRSTVFMDGIPFPTGVLPWRKGVLVCAAPDILYGEDTDGDGRADVIRPVLTGFSTENYQARVNSLSLGLDNWVYAANGLRGGVISSPLQPGRKLDIRGQDIRPVAQGHVEAVQRRVKHAV
;
A
#
# COMPACT_ATOMS: atom_id res chain seq x y z
N VAL A 1 27.12 -22.66 10.02
CA VAL A 1 26.38 -23.83 9.54
C VAL A 1 25.02 -23.79 10.21
N VAL A 2 23.98 -23.49 9.45
CA VAL A 2 22.59 -23.52 9.96
C VAL A 2 22.22 -24.98 10.23
N PRO A 3 21.76 -25.35 11.42
CA PRO A 3 21.37 -26.72 11.71
C PRO A 3 20.33 -27.22 10.71
N ARG A 4 20.51 -28.44 10.21
CA ARG A 4 19.56 -29.08 9.28
C ARG A 4 18.15 -29.26 9.85
N ASP A 5 17.96 -29.05 11.14
CA ASP A 5 16.70 -29.22 11.88
C ASP A 5 16.14 -27.90 12.43
N TYR A 6 16.33 -26.80 11.72
CA TYR A 6 15.75 -25.52 12.12
C TYR A 6 14.23 -25.59 12.36
N LEU A 7 13.51 -26.33 11.52
CA LEU A 7 12.06 -26.53 11.67
C LEU A 7 11.70 -27.42 12.87
N ALA A 8 12.55 -28.35 13.26
CA ALA A 8 12.33 -29.16 14.46
C ALA A 8 12.62 -28.35 15.73
N ALA A 9 13.68 -27.54 15.72
CA ALA A 9 14.00 -26.63 16.83
C ALA A 9 12.93 -25.56 17.05
N THR A 10 12.27 -25.09 16.00
CA THR A 10 11.16 -24.11 16.11
C THR A 10 9.82 -24.76 16.51
N ARG A 11 9.63 -26.07 16.25
CA ARG A 11 8.41 -26.79 16.68
C ARG A 11 8.34 -27.08 18.18
N THR A 12 9.47 -27.11 18.88
CA THR A 12 9.52 -27.38 20.33
C THR A 12 9.31 -26.14 21.20
N ASN A 13 9.34 -24.96 20.58
CA ASN A 13 9.05 -23.72 21.30
C ASN A 13 7.65 -23.25 20.84
N PRO A 14 6.60 -23.37 21.68
CA PRO A 14 5.29 -22.85 21.30
C PRO A 14 5.43 -21.36 20.99
N LEU A 15 4.93 -20.96 19.83
CA LEU A 15 4.89 -19.54 19.50
C LEU A 15 4.23 -18.78 20.67
N PRO A 16 4.78 -17.67 21.12
CA PRO A 16 4.15 -16.88 22.16
C PRO A 16 2.73 -16.52 21.72
N ARG A 17 1.80 -16.52 22.66
CA ARG A 17 0.42 -16.07 22.40
C ARG A 17 0.46 -14.68 21.74
N ALA A 18 -0.35 -14.50 20.72
CA ALA A 18 -0.54 -13.17 20.14
C ALA A 18 -1.02 -12.19 21.23
N THR A 19 -0.36 -11.05 21.32
CA THR A 19 -0.73 -9.97 22.24
C THR A 19 -2.01 -9.32 21.74
N THR A 20 -2.94 -9.00 22.62
CA THR A 20 -4.12 -8.22 22.23
C THR A 20 -3.73 -6.78 21.88
N PRO A 21 -4.52 -6.05 21.08
CA PRO A 21 -4.24 -4.65 20.75
C PRO A 21 -4.06 -3.77 22.00
N GLU A 22 -4.87 -4.00 23.04
CA GLU A 22 -4.82 -3.27 24.31
C GLU A 22 -3.55 -3.60 25.11
N GLU A 23 -3.17 -4.88 25.17
CA GLU A 23 -1.92 -5.32 25.80
C GLU A 23 -0.71 -4.74 25.05
N ALA A 24 -0.74 -4.72 23.72
CA ALA A 24 0.31 -4.14 22.89
C ALA A 24 0.42 -2.62 23.12
N LEU A 25 -0.70 -1.90 23.14
CA LEU A 25 -0.75 -0.47 23.45
C LEU A 25 -0.16 -0.17 24.84
N ALA A 26 -0.54 -0.94 25.85
CA ALA A 26 -0.05 -0.77 27.23
C ALA A 26 1.46 -1.03 27.38
N ALA A 27 2.04 -1.84 26.49
CA ALA A 27 3.47 -2.14 26.48
C ALA A 27 4.33 -1.04 25.85
N LEU A 28 3.73 -0.14 25.03
CA LEU A 28 4.48 0.94 24.38
C LEU A 28 4.97 1.97 25.41
N ARG A 29 6.13 2.51 25.13
CA ARG A 29 6.75 3.59 25.92
C ARG A 29 7.05 4.76 25.01
N THR A 30 6.56 5.92 25.38
CA THR A 30 6.75 7.17 24.66
C THR A 30 7.53 8.19 25.49
N LYS A 31 7.96 9.26 24.84
CA LYS A 31 8.43 10.45 25.56
C LYS A 31 7.25 11.09 26.30
N PRO A 32 7.51 11.86 27.40
CA PRO A 32 6.45 12.40 28.25
C PRO A 32 5.44 13.33 27.55
N ASP A 33 5.86 13.93 26.43
CA ASP A 33 5.06 14.88 25.62
C ASP A 33 4.31 14.19 24.47
N LEU A 34 4.39 12.87 24.34
CA LEU A 34 3.74 12.08 23.29
C LEU A 34 2.75 11.08 23.88
N THR A 35 1.61 10.95 23.22
CA THR A 35 0.59 9.94 23.53
C THR A 35 0.39 9.03 22.32
N VAL A 36 0.32 7.71 22.56
CA VAL A 36 -0.05 6.73 21.54
C VAL A 36 -1.52 6.38 21.71
N GLN A 37 -2.25 6.37 20.60
CA GLN A 37 -3.65 5.97 20.54
C GLN A 37 -3.81 4.80 19.57
N LEU A 38 -4.66 3.85 19.93
CA LEU A 38 -5.07 2.76 19.05
C LEU A 38 -6.24 3.24 18.19
N VAL A 39 -6.02 3.45 16.90
CA VAL A 39 -7.05 3.96 15.98
C VAL A 39 -7.77 2.85 15.22
N ALA A 40 -7.10 1.73 14.94
CA ALA A 40 -7.69 0.55 14.31
C ALA A 40 -6.85 -0.69 14.61
N SER A 41 -7.48 -1.86 14.60
CA SER A 41 -6.84 -3.16 14.77
C SER A 41 -7.65 -4.25 14.06
N GLU A 42 -7.13 -5.46 14.03
CA GLU A 42 -7.92 -6.62 13.63
C GLU A 42 -9.19 -6.75 14.49
N PRO A 43 -10.30 -7.16 13.89
CA PRO A 43 -10.51 -7.64 12.52
C PRO A 43 -10.87 -6.55 11.50
N LEU A 44 -10.86 -5.26 11.86
CA LEU A 44 -11.22 -4.17 10.95
C LEU A 44 -10.27 -4.05 9.76
N ILE A 45 -8.99 -4.32 9.99
CA ILE A 45 -7.91 -4.34 9.00
C ILE A 45 -7.06 -5.58 9.19
N LEU A 46 -6.43 -6.06 8.11
CA LEU A 46 -5.52 -7.22 8.11
C LEU A 46 -4.28 -6.90 7.28
N ASP A 47 -3.09 -7.16 7.82
CA ASP A 47 -1.80 -6.98 7.12
C ASP A 47 -1.64 -5.59 6.46
N PRO A 48 -1.88 -4.47 7.18
CA PRO A 48 -1.78 -3.13 6.62
C PRO A 48 -0.31 -2.79 6.29
N VAL A 49 -0.07 -2.30 5.07
CA VAL A 49 1.29 -1.91 4.59
C VAL A 49 1.39 -0.44 4.20
N ALA A 50 0.27 0.21 3.93
CA ALA A 50 0.21 1.65 3.67
C ALA A 50 -1.15 2.21 4.09
N ILE A 51 -1.13 3.44 4.58
CA ILE A 51 -2.33 4.18 4.96
C ILE A 51 -2.26 5.60 4.39
N GLU A 52 -3.45 6.18 4.14
CA GLU A 52 -3.56 7.58 3.74
C GLU A 52 -4.93 8.13 4.20
N PHE A 53 -4.96 9.38 4.62
CA PHE A 53 -6.22 10.03 5.00
C PHE A 53 -6.92 10.62 3.78
N GLY A 54 -8.21 10.35 3.66
CA GLY A 54 -9.09 11.07 2.75
C GLY A 54 -9.39 12.48 3.26
N THR A 55 -9.79 13.36 2.36
CA THR A 55 -10.19 14.74 2.70
C THR A 55 -11.44 14.80 3.58
N ASP A 56 -12.14 13.69 3.70
CA ASP A 56 -13.34 13.48 4.51
C ASP A 56 -13.05 12.82 5.87
N GLY A 57 -11.77 12.66 6.23
CA GLY A 57 -11.33 12.07 7.48
C GLY A 57 -11.35 10.53 7.52
N ARG A 58 -11.83 9.87 6.46
CA ARG A 58 -11.75 8.41 6.36
C ARG A 58 -10.30 7.95 6.16
N LEU A 59 -9.97 6.79 6.70
CA LEU A 59 -8.65 6.18 6.57
C LEU A 59 -8.68 5.13 5.45
N TRP A 60 -7.84 5.32 4.45
CA TRP A 60 -7.63 4.38 3.36
C TRP A 60 -6.45 3.49 3.69
N VAL A 61 -6.62 2.19 3.57
CA VAL A 61 -5.63 1.19 3.98
C VAL A 61 -5.37 0.21 2.84
N ALA A 62 -4.11 0.07 2.45
CA ALA A 62 -3.66 -1.02 1.58
C ALA A 62 -3.28 -2.22 2.45
N GLU A 63 -3.94 -3.35 2.23
CA GLU A 63 -3.74 -4.60 2.96
C GLU A 63 -3.08 -5.64 2.05
N MET A 64 -1.84 -6.04 2.37
CA MET A 64 -1.07 -7.02 1.59
C MET A 64 -1.26 -8.44 2.13
N ARG A 65 -2.50 -8.92 2.13
CA ARG A 65 -2.89 -10.22 2.67
C ARG A 65 -2.35 -11.42 1.87
N ASP A 66 -1.85 -11.17 0.68
CA ASP A 66 -1.27 -12.14 -0.23
C ASP A 66 0.25 -12.31 -0.10
N TYR A 67 0.89 -11.62 0.84
CA TYR A 67 2.30 -11.81 1.14
C TYR A 67 2.54 -13.12 1.92
N PRO A 68 3.59 -13.93 1.63
CA PRO A 68 4.57 -13.71 0.56
C PRO A 68 4.28 -14.48 -0.75
N GLN A 69 3.33 -15.39 -0.79
CA GLN A 69 3.15 -16.34 -1.90
C GLN A 69 1.71 -16.43 -2.42
N GLY A 70 0.94 -15.36 -2.27
CA GLY A 70 -0.48 -15.35 -2.59
C GLY A 70 -1.33 -15.96 -1.48
N ILE A 71 -2.64 -15.73 -1.52
CA ILE A 71 -3.57 -16.25 -0.49
C ILE A 71 -3.72 -17.78 -0.52
N ASP A 72 -3.25 -18.43 -1.56
CA ASP A 72 -3.32 -19.89 -1.76
C ASP A 72 -1.93 -20.56 -1.77
N GLY A 73 -0.86 -19.81 -1.50
CA GLY A 73 0.52 -20.27 -1.64
C GLY A 73 0.98 -20.51 -3.09
N LYS A 74 0.20 -20.06 -4.07
CA LYS A 74 0.45 -20.22 -5.52
C LYS A 74 0.31 -18.90 -6.27
N TRP A 75 0.59 -17.79 -5.58
CA TRP A 75 0.61 -16.44 -6.14
C TRP A 75 -0.77 -15.85 -6.48
N LYS A 76 -1.86 -16.46 -5.99
CA LYS A 76 -3.18 -15.89 -6.18
C LYS A 76 -3.28 -14.54 -5.47
N PRO A 77 -3.62 -13.46 -6.19
CA PRO A 77 -3.83 -12.15 -5.58
C PRO A 77 -4.92 -12.19 -4.50
N GLY A 78 -4.72 -11.43 -3.45
CA GLY A 78 -5.68 -11.34 -2.34
C GLY A 78 -5.51 -10.07 -1.53
N GLY A 79 -4.66 -9.16 -2.02
CA GLY A 79 -4.55 -7.83 -1.45
C GLY A 79 -5.82 -7.02 -1.68
N ARG A 80 -6.06 -6.03 -0.85
CA ARG A 80 -7.24 -5.17 -0.92
C ARG A 80 -6.93 -3.74 -0.51
N VAL A 81 -7.88 -2.87 -0.81
CA VAL A 81 -7.97 -1.53 -0.21
C VAL A 81 -9.24 -1.48 0.61
N SER A 82 -9.10 -1.17 1.88
CA SER A 82 -10.21 -0.93 2.80
C SER A 82 -10.30 0.56 3.15
N VAL A 83 -11.53 1.01 3.39
CA VAL A 83 -11.83 2.37 3.84
C VAL A 83 -12.47 2.29 5.22
N LEU A 84 -11.83 2.91 6.19
CA LEU A 84 -12.29 2.94 7.56
C LEU A 84 -12.98 4.27 7.85
N ALA A 85 -14.07 4.20 8.62
CA ALA A 85 -14.78 5.35 9.14
C ALA A 85 -14.85 5.27 10.67
N ASP A 86 -14.68 6.40 11.31
CA ASP A 86 -15.01 6.67 12.70
C ASP A 86 -16.44 7.21 12.69
N THR A 87 -17.42 6.38 13.10
CA THR A 87 -18.84 6.72 12.94
C THR A 87 -19.43 7.43 14.16
N ASP A 88 -18.77 7.36 15.32
CA ASP A 88 -19.20 7.99 16.56
C ASP A 88 -18.30 9.18 16.99
N GLY A 89 -17.18 9.41 16.31
CA GLY A 89 -16.33 10.56 16.51
C GLY A 89 -15.41 10.45 17.73
N ASP A 90 -15.14 9.23 18.22
CA ASP A 90 -14.30 9.02 19.40
C ASP A 90 -12.79 8.98 19.09
N GLY A 91 -12.41 9.04 17.80
CA GLY A 91 -11.02 8.98 17.32
C GLY A 91 -10.55 7.56 17.04
N ARG A 92 -11.43 6.55 17.13
CA ARG A 92 -11.16 5.18 16.72
C ARG A 92 -12.04 4.81 15.53
N TYR A 93 -11.46 4.11 14.58
CA TYR A 93 -12.25 3.60 13.46
C TYR A 93 -13.02 2.36 13.89
N ASP A 94 -14.32 2.37 13.64
CA ASP A 94 -15.26 1.33 14.05
C ASP A 94 -15.91 0.59 12.87
N ARG A 95 -15.82 1.16 11.67
CA ARG A 95 -16.37 0.56 10.45
C ARG A 95 -15.32 0.45 9.36
N SER A 96 -15.25 -0.72 8.71
CA SER A 96 -14.40 -0.98 7.55
C SER A 96 -15.26 -1.41 6.35
N THR A 97 -15.01 -0.81 5.19
CA THR A 97 -15.60 -1.19 3.91
C THR A 97 -14.49 -1.60 2.95
N VAL A 98 -14.62 -2.77 2.34
CA VAL A 98 -13.67 -3.21 1.30
C VAL A 98 -14.00 -2.47 0.01
N PHE A 99 -13.12 -1.55 -0.38
CA PHE A 99 -13.26 -0.73 -1.58
C PHE A 99 -12.79 -1.43 -2.85
N MET A 100 -11.61 -2.09 -2.78
CA MET A 100 -11.07 -2.94 -3.85
C MET A 100 -10.61 -4.27 -3.25
N ASP A 101 -10.81 -5.38 -3.96
CA ASP A 101 -10.37 -6.71 -3.51
C ASP A 101 -9.67 -7.48 -4.65
N GLY A 102 -8.88 -8.48 -4.28
CA GLY A 102 -8.20 -9.35 -5.23
C GLY A 102 -7.09 -8.67 -6.04
N ILE A 103 -6.54 -7.57 -5.55
CA ILE A 103 -5.42 -6.86 -6.20
C ILE A 103 -4.07 -7.47 -5.79
N PRO A 104 -3.06 -7.49 -6.70
CA PRO A 104 -1.79 -8.16 -6.41
C PRO A 104 -0.88 -7.31 -5.53
N PHE A 105 -0.57 -7.79 -4.35
CA PHE A 105 0.47 -7.26 -3.46
C PHE A 105 0.50 -5.72 -3.39
N PRO A 106 -0.58 -5.06 -2.93
CA PRO A 106 -0.64 -3.60 -2.86
C PRO A 106 0.44 -3.06 -1.92
N THR A 107 1.13 -2.00 -2.33
CA THR A 107 2.26 -1.42 -1.61
C THR A 107 2.09 0.07 -1.32
N GLY A 108 1.02 0.69 -1.77
CA GLY A 108 0.73 2.10 -1.55
C GLY A 108 -0.69 2.45 -1.94
N VAL A 109 -1.25 3.44 -1.30
CA VAL A 109 -2.61 3.94 -1.50
C VAL A 109 -2.60 5.46 -1.45
N LEU A 110 -3.38 6.11 -2.30
CA LEU A 110 -3.57 7.56 -2.29
C LEU A 110 -5.00 7.89 -2.73
N PRO A 111 -5.86 8.38 -1.85
CA PRO A 111 -7.16 8.94 -2.24
C PRO A 111 -6.98 10.04 -3.27
N TRP A 112 -7.66 9.94 -4.38
CA TRP A 112 -7.47 10.87 -5.47
C TRP A 112 -8.73 11.05 -6.30
N ARG A 113 -9.18 12.30 -6.45
CA ARG A 113 -10.46 12.65 -7.12
C ARG A 113 -11.64 11.92 -6.47
N LYS A 114 -12.41 11.15 -7.26
CA LYS A 114 -13.58 10.36 -6.81
C LYS A 114 -13.23 8.93 -6.41
N GLY A 115 -11.94 8.61 -6.25
CA GLY A 115 -11.51 7.25 -6.01
C GLY A 115 -10.15 7.19 -5.36
N VAL A 116 -9.34 6.21 -5.76
CA VAL A 116 -8.05 5.93 -5.15
C VAL A 116 -7.02 5.48 -6.20
N LEU A 117 -5.78 5.92 -6.04
CA LEU A 117 -4.63 5.33 -6.72
C LEU A 117 -3.99 4.28 -5.83
N VAL A 118 -3.62 3.13 -6.40
CA VAL A 118 -3.04 2.00 -5.68
C VAL A 118 -1.80 1.50 -6.40
N CYS A 119 -0.68 1.43 -5.69
CA CYS A 119 0.49 0.71 -6.17
C CYS A 119 0.25 -0.78 -6.03
N ALA A 120 0.14 -1.49 -7.14
CA ALA A 120 -0.07 -2.94 -7.22
C ALA A 120 0.69 -3.50 -8.43
N ALA A 121 2.02 -3.55 -8.33
CA ALA A 121 2.87 -3.96 -9.45
C ALA A 121 2.38 -5.24 -10.14
N PRO A 122 2.35 -5.28 -11.51
CA PRO A 122 3.06 -4.38 -12.43
C PRO A 122 2.39 -3.02 -12.66
N ASP A 123 1.29 -2.70 -11.97
CA ASP A 123 0.46 -1.55 -12.25
C ASP A 123 0.44 -0.53 -11.10
N ILE A 124 0.15 0.72 -11.45
CA ILE A 124 -0.56 1.66 -10.59
C ILE A 124 -2.00 1.66 -11.08
N LEU A 125 -2.90 1.23 -10.21
CA LEU A 125 -4.33 1.14 -10.49
C LEU A 125 -5.06 2.41 -10.06
N TYR A 126 -6.14 2.74 -10.73
CA TYR A 126 -7.16 3.69 -10.28
C TYR A 126 -8.46 2.94 -10.07
N GLY A 127 -9.03 3.07 -8.88
CA GLY A 127 -10.36 2.58 -8.53
C GLY A 127 -11.30 3.74 -8.29
N GLU A 128 -12.54 3.66 -8.79
CA GLU A 128 -13.58 4.67 -8.62
C GLU A 128 -14.90 4.00 -8.26
N ASP A 129 -15.57 4.57 -7.26
CA ASP A 129 -16.95 4.28 -6.88
C ASP A 129 -17.83 5.27 -7.64
N THR A 130 -18.66 4.76 -8.55
CA THR A 130 -19.50 5.58 -9.44
C THR A 130 -20.94 5.68 -8.96
N ASP A 131 -21.41 4.76 -8.13
CA ASP A 131 -22.79 4.71 -7.64
C ASP A 131 -22.94 5.05 -6.16
N GLY A 132 -21.82 5.18 -5.42
CA GLY A 132 -21.78 5.63 -4.03
C GLY A 132 -22.00 4.53 -3.00
N ASP A 133 -21.84 3.25 -3.38
CA ASP A 133 -22.00 2.13 -2.46
C ASP A 133 -20.78 1.85 -1.56
N GLY A 134 -19.68 2.57 -1.81
CA GLY A 134 -18.41 2.45 -1.07
C GLY A 134 -17.48 1.38 -1.64
N ARG A 135 -17.74 0.88 -2.84
CA ARG A 135 -16.91 -0.08 -3.55
C ARG A 135 -16.50 0.47 -4.91
N ALA A 136 -15.38 0.02 -5.43
CA ALA A 136 -14.94 0.43 -6.75
C ALA A 136 -15.69 -0.35 -7.84
N ASP A 137 -16.49 0.35 -8.67
CA ASP A 137 -17.13 -0.18 -9.88
C ASP A 137 -16.16 -0.22 -11.05
N VAL A 138 -15.25 0.74 -11.07
CA VAL A 138 -14.24 0.89 -12.11
C VAL A 138 -12.88 0.67 -11.51
N ILE A 139 -12.15 -0.33 -12.03
CA ILE A 139 -10.75 -0.58 -11.69
C ILE A 139 -9.96 -0.65 -12.98
N ARG A 140 -8.98 0.22 -13.15
CA ARG A 140 -8.17 0.27 -14.37
C ARG A 140 -6.72 0.66 -14.10
N PRO A 141 -5.76 0.18 -14.89
CA PRO A 141 -4.39 0.64 -14.80
C PRO A 141 -4.28 2.08 -15.32
N VAL A 142 -3.52 2.90 -14.59
CA VAL A 142 -3.08 4.25 -15.01
C VAL A 142 -1.68 4.16 -15.61
N LEU A 143 -0.84 3.35 -14.99
CA LEU A 143 0.50 3.01 -15.44
C LEU A 143 0.70 1.51 -15.30
N THR A 144 1.52 0.95 -16.19
CA THR A 144 1.89 -0.47 -16.19
C THR A 144 3.35 -0.66 -16.55
N GLY A 145 3.94 -1.81 -16.17
CA GLY A 145 5.31 -2.18 -16.51
C GLY A 145 6.32 -2.04 -15.37
N PHE A 146 5.87 -1.85 -14.13
CA PHE A 146 6.72 -1.90 -12.95
C PHE A 146 7.22 -3.32 -12.68
N SER A 147 8.44 -3.46 -12.17
CA SER A 147 9.01 -4.76 -11.81
C SER A 147 8.22 -5.43 -10.69
N THR A 148 8.01 -6.73 -10.83
CA THR A 148 7.35 -7.60 -9.85
C THR A 148 8.31 -8.54 -9.11
N GLU A 149 9.62 -8.46 -9.38
CA GLU A 149 10.61 -9.46 -8.92
C GLU A 149 10.76 -9.53 -7.39
N ASN A 150 10.65 -8.40 -6.70
CA ASN A 150 10.84 -8.34 -5.25
C ASN A 150 9.76 -7.47 -4.60
N TYR A 151 8.93 -8.04 -3.73
CA TYR A 151 7.83 -7.31 -3.09
C TYR A 151 8.28 -6.10 -2.28
N GLN A 152 9.43 -6.20 -1.59
CA GLN A 152 9.98 -5.15 -0.74
C GLN A 152 10.61 -4.00 -1.54
N ALA A 153 10.72 -4.17 -2.87
CA ALA A 153 11.37 -3.20 -3.75
C ALA A 153 10.48 -2.81 -4.93
N ARG A 154 9.17 -2.94 -4.79
CA ARG A 154 8.17 -2.54 -5.78
C ARG A 154 7.87 -1.04 -5.69
N VAL A 155 7.16 -0.53 -6.70
CA VAL A 155 6.61 0.83 -6.69
C VAL A 155 5.75 1.05 -5.44
N ASN A 156 5.92 2.20 -4.76
CA ASN A 156 5.23 2.52 -3.49
C ASN A 156 5.19 4.03 -3.23
N SER A 157 4.76 4.44 -2.03
CA SER A 157 4.84 5.81 -1.51
C SER A 157 4.23 6.84 -2.44
N LEU A 158 2.97 6.59 -2.88
CA LEU A 158 2.19 7.59 -3.57
C LEU A 158 2.02 8.83 -2.67
N SER A 159 2.28 10.00 -3.20
CA SER A 159 2.09 11.25 -2.48
C SER A 159 1.73 12.40 -3.41
N LEU A 160 0.91 13.34 -2.94
CA LEU A 160 0.60 14.56 -3.68
C LEU A 160 1.63 15.64 -3.38
N GLY A 161 2.29 16.13 -4.42
CA GLY A 161 3.24 17.24 -4.32
C GLY A 161 2.54 18.60 -4.28
N LEU A 162 3.26 19.61 -3.80
CA LEU A 162 2.78 21.01 -3.76
C LEU A 162 2.54 21.61 -5.16
N ASP A 163 3.04 20.97 -6.19
CA ASP A 163 2.86 21.31 -7.60
C ASP A 163 1.65 20.60 -8.23
N ASN A 164 0.80 19.95 -7.42
CA ASN A 164 -0.35 19.16 -7.83
C ASN A 164 -0.02 17.92 -8.67
N TRP A 165 1.23 17.44 -8.59
CA TRP A 165 1.61 16.17 -9.17
C TRP A 165 1.56 15.05 -8.13
N VAL A 166 1.20 13.86 -8.58
CA VAL A 166 1.37 12.66 -7.77
C VAL A 166 2.80 12.16 -7.96
N TYR A 167 3.47 11.84 -6.88
CA TYR A 167 4.80 11.23 -6.86
C TYR A 167 4.71 9.78 -6.42
N ALA A 168 5.59 8.94 -6.94
CA ALA A 168 5.73 7.57 -6.48
C ALA A 168 7.21 7.16 -6.48
N ALA A 169 7.61 6.46 -5.44
CA ALA A 169 8.91 5.83 -5.36
C ALA A 169 8.92 4.55 -6.19
N ASN A 170 9.92 4.43 -7.07
CA ASN A 170 9.96 3.32 -8.02
C ASN A 170 10.48 2.00 -7.41
N GLY A 171 11.08 2.06 -6.23
CA GLY A 171 11.77 0.91 -5.66
C GLY A 171 13.14 0.66 -6.32
N LEU A 172 13.66 -0.56 -6.18
CA LEU A 172 15.04 -0.90 -6.57
C LEU A 172 15.18 -1.33 -8.03
N ARG A 173 14.19 -2.03 -8.56
CA ARG A 173 14.31 -2.75 -9.84
C ARG A 173 13.86 -1.97 -11.06
N GLY A 174 13.08 -0.94 -10.88
CA GLY A 174 12.59 -0.10 -11.98
C GLY A 174 11.51 -0.76 -12.82
N GLY A 175 11.67 -0.64 -14.11
CA GLY A 175 10.78 -1.17 -15.12
C GLY A 175 10.81 -0.32 -16.39
N VAL A 176 10.13 -0.78 -17.42
CA VAL A 176 9.81 0.03 -18.60
C VAL A 176 8.32 0.29 -18.58
N ILE A 177 7.95 1.44 -18.07
CA ILE A 177 6.55 1.79 -17.84
C ILE A 177 5.92 2.47 -19.04
N SER A 178 4.60 2.32 -19.12
CA SER A 178 3.75 3.01 -20.10
C SER A 178 2.39 3.33 -19.48
N SER A 179 1.68 4.28 -20.09
CA SER A 179 0.29 4.55 -19.74
C SER A 179 -0.63 3.97 -20.79
N PRO A 180 -1.70 3.25 -20.43
CA PRO A 180 -2.75 2.85 -21.38
C PRO A 180 -3.42 4.03 -22.08
N LEU A 181 -3.39 5.21 -21.46
CA LEU A 181 -3.92 6.45 -22.06
C LEU A 181 -2.96 7.08 -23.08
N GLN A 182 -1.70 6.63 -23.14
CA GLN A 182 -0.66 7.07 -24.09
C GLN A 182 0.16 5.87 -24.56
N PRO A 183 -0.41 4.95 -25.33
CA PRO A 183 0.18 3.64 -25.60
C PRO A 183 1.47 3.67 -26.41
N GLY A 184 1.81 4.77 -27.06
CA GLY A 184 3.04 4.93 -27.83
C GLY A 184 4.28 5.36 -27.00
N ARG A 185 4.09 5.79 -25.74
CA ARG A 185 5.17 6.31 -24.91
C ARG A 185 5.60 5.27 -23.88
N LYS A 186 6.87 4.87 -23.95
CA LYS A 186 7.52 4.00 -22.95
C LYS A 186 8.64 4.76 -22.26
N LEU A 187 8.80 4.52 -20.97
CA LEU A 187 9.82 5.19 -20.14
C LEU A 187 10.55 4.14 -19.31
N ASP A 188 11.87 4.06 -19.45
CA ASP A 188 12.73 3.29 -18.58
C ASP A 188 12.99 4.09 -17.30
N ILE A 189 12.61 3.55 -16.16
CA ILE A 189 12.64 4.23 -14.86
C ILE A 189 13.67 3.63 -13.89
N ARG A 190 14.60 2.81 -14.37
CA ARG A 190 15.64 2.24 -13.51
C ARG A 190 16.46 3.34 -12.82
N GLY A 191 16.53 3.29 -11.48
CA GLY A 191 17.25 4.29 -10.68
C GLY A 191 16.60 5.67 -10.60
N GLN A 192 15.32 5.80 -10.99
CA GLN A 192 14.58 7.05 -10.98
C GLN A 192 13.24 6.87 -10.25
N ASP A 193 12.79 7.90 -9.59
CA ASP A 193 11.41 7.97 -9.12
C ASP A 193 10.53 8.60 -10.21
N ILE A 194 9.23 8.54 -10.05
CA ILE A 194 8.29 9.01 -11.07
C ILE A 194 7.33 10.04 -10.50
N ARG A 195 6.83 10.89 -11.37
CA ARG A 195 5.66 11.73 -11.11
C ARG A 195 4.59 11.45 -12.17
N PRO A 196 3.66 10.55 -11.89
CA PRO A 196 2.52 10.33 -12.77
C PRO A 196 1.53 11.48 -12.66
N VAL A 197 1.03 11.94 -13.79
CA VAL A 197 -0.11 12.85 -13.87
C VAL A 197 -1.37 12.06 -14.15
N ALA A 198 -2.43 12.51 -13.59
CA ALA A 198 -3.77 11.96 -13.70
C ALA A 198 -4.31 11.73 -15.12
N GLN A 199 -3.71 12.31 -16.13
CA GLN A 199 -4.10 12.16 -17.54
C GLN A 199 -3.19 11.18 -18.31
N GLY A 200 -2.45 10.31 -17.62
CA GLY A 200 -1.54 9.35 -18.24
C GLY A 200 -0.17 9.95 -18.66
N HIS A 201 0.09 11.19 -18.34
CA HIS A 201 1.40 11.76 -18.53
C HIS A 201 2.34 11.28 -17.42
N VAL A 202 3.54 10.83 -17.77
CA VAL A 202 4.54 10.35 -16.81
C VAL A 202 5.87 11.03 -17.10
N GLU A 203 6.51 11.51 -16.05
CA GLU A 203 7.88 11.98 -16.11
C GLU A 203 8.74 11.22 -15.09
N ALA A 204 9.97 10.91 -15.49
CA ALA A 204 10.98 10.40 -14.57
C ALA A 204 11.55 11.56 -13.76
N VAL A 205 11.68 11.38 -12.47
CA VAL A 205 12.32 12.33 -11.56
C VAL A 205 13.67 11.75 -11.17
N GLN A 206 14.73 12.44 -11.55
CA GLN A 206 16.09 12.02 -11.23
C GLN A 206 16.29 12.05 -9.71
N ARG A 207 16.65 10.91 -9.10
CA ARG A 207 17.09 10.88 -7.71
C ARG A 207 18.34 11.73 -7.56
N ARG A 208 18.23 12.88 -6.94
CA ARG A 208 19.41 13.63 -6.47
C ARG A 208 19.90 12.95 -5.18
N VAL A 209 20.72 11.94 -5.32
CA VAL A 209 21.56 11.49 -4.20
C VAL A 209 22.60 12.60 -3.97
N LYS A 210 22.34 13.50 -3.03
CA LYS A 210 23.42 14.32 -2.48
C LYS A 210 24.29 13.36 -1.67
N HIS A 211 25.42 12.97 -2.21
CA HIS A 211 26.49 12.44 -1.37
C HIS A 211 26.87 13.60 -0.42
N ALA A 212 26.48 13.48 0.85
CA ALA A 212 27.10 14.26 1.89
C ALA A 212 28.56 13.75 1.98
N VAL A 213 29.50 14.60 1.63
CA VAL A 213 30.91 14.42 1.88
C VAL A 213 31.17 14.75 3.34
#